data_2748ad66f061f2927c5565f5269ab40b
#
_entry.id   2748ad66f061f2927c5565f5269ab40b
#
_cell.length_a   1.000
_cell.length_b   1.000
_cell.length_c   1.000
_cell.angle_alpha   90.00
_cell.angle_beta   90.00
_cell.angle_gamma   90.00
#
_symmetry.space_group_name_H-M   'P 1'
#
loop_
_entity.id
_entity.type
_entity.pdbx_description
1 polymer ?
#
loop_
_entity_poly.entity_id
_entity_poly.type
_entity_poly.pdbx_seq_one_letter_code
_entity_poly.pdbx_strand_id
1 'polypeptide(L)'
;NNLVFDEEQKNFLKKIKNKFTYKQISEILSKFKKLNVFVLGELIIDRYCFGNVIGKSGKEPHLVLKENKTEYYLGGSAAIARHLSSFVNKVNILSPFGFESYYKKIIKKNFSKNIKTNFFKPHNNYQTITKTRFVDEISGYKLFGSYVLPEKSEVNFEKIVKKTIEKKKKEIDMFIICDYGHNFISKVIANEIKKTKKHISLNAQVNAANIGYHSINNYIGIDSLIINENELRQELKDNKSDLKLLAKKIMI
;
A
#
# COMPACT_ATOMS: atom_id res chain seq x y z
N ASN A 1 21.74 -16.52 14.19
CA ASN A 1 20.56 -17.03 13.47
C ASN A 1 21.00 -17.47 12.09
N ASN A 2 21.26 -18.78 11.93
CA ASN A 2 21.49 -19.37 10.62
C ASN A 2 20.15 -19.41 9.89
N LEU A 3 19.99 -18.58 8.85
CA LEU A 3 18.88 -18.68 7.93
C LEU A 3 18.96 -20.04 7.24
N VAL A 4 17.97 -20.90 7.48
CA VAL A 4 17.87 -22.20 6.82
C VAL A 4 17.14 -21.98 5.51
N PHE A 5 17.88 -22.08 4.41
CA PHE A 5 17.32 -21.99 3.05
C PHE A 5 17.03 -23.41 2.53
N ASP A 6 15.89 -23.59 1.86
CA ASP A 6 15.63 -24.80 1.08
C ASP A 6 16.53 -24.88 -0.19
N GLU A 7 16.49 -26.00 -0.89
CA GLU A 7 17.36 -26.21 -2.06
C GLU A 7 17.03 -25.27 -3.25
N GLU A 8 15.78 -24.90 -3.43
CA GLU A 8 15.38 -23.96 -4.48
C GLU A 8 15.94 -22.56 -4.18
N GLN A 9 15.82 -22.10 -2.94
CA GLN A 9 16.36 -20.83 -2.47
C GLN A 9 17.90 -20.80 -2.59
N LYS A 10 18.58 -21.88 -2.21
CA LYS A 10 20.04 -21.99 -2.35
C LYS A 10 20.48 -21.92 -3.82
N ASN A 11 19.77 -22.59 -4.72
CA ASN A 11 20.05 -22.55 -6.15
C ASN A 11 19.80 -21.17 -6.75
N PHE A 12 18.75 -20.48 -6.31
CA PHE A 12 18.49 -19.10 -6.68
C PHE A 12 19.60 -18.16 -6.21
N LEU A 13 20.02 -18.27 -4.94
CA LEU A 13 21.11 -17.46 -4.39
C LEU A 13 22.43 -17.70 -5.12
N LYS A 14 22.76 -18.94 -5.51
CA LYS A 14 23.92 -19.25 -6.35
C LYS A 14 23.84 -18.53 -7.71
N LYS A 15 22.69 -18.54 -8.37
CA LYS A 15 22.46 -17.81 -9.62
C LYS A 15 22.67 -16.30 -9.46
N ILE A 16 22.13 -15.72 -8.38
CA ILE A 16 22.32 -14.28 -8.08
C ILE A 16 23.81 -13.97 -7.85
N LYS A 17 24.50 -14.77 -7.01
CA LYS A 17 25.93 -14.59 -6.70
C LYS A 17 26.80 -14.67 -7.97
N ASN A 18 26.47 -15.55 -8.90
CA ASN A 18 27.18 -15.68 -10.17
C ASN A 18 26.92 -14.52 -11.15
N LYS A 19 25.75 -13.86 -11.02
CA LYS A 19 25.34 -12.77 -11.91
C LYS A 19 25.76 -11.40 -11.39
N PHE A 20 25.82 -11.20 -10.09
CA PHE A 20 26.08 -9.90 -9.45
C PHE A 20 27.13 -10.04 -8.35
N THR A 21 28.11 -9.17 -8.36
CA THR A 21 29.05 -9.02 -7.25
C THR A 21 28.42 -8.17 -6.13
N TYR A 22 28.90 -8.33 -4.90
CA TYR A 22 28.50 -7.48 -3.77
C TYR A 22 28.69 -5.98 -4.08
N LYS A 23 29.81 -5.63 -4.73
CA LYS A 23 30.12 -4.26 -5.14
C LYS A 23 29.04 -3.70 -6.07
N GLN A 24 28.66 -4.44 -7.10
CA GLN A 24 27.59 -4.04 -8.04
C GLN A 24 26.25 -3.81 -7.33
N ILE A 25 25.86 -4.72 -6.41
CA ILE A 25 24.63 -4.56 -5.63
C ILE A 25 24.71 -3.31 -4.73
N SER A 26 25.84 -3.10 -4.04
CA SER A 26 26.05 -1.92 -3.19
C SER A 26 26.01 -0.61 -4.00
N GLU A 27 26.57 -0.59 -5.19
CA GLU A 27 26.52 0.57 -6.11
C GLU A 27 25.09 0.87 -6.56
N ILE A 28 24.30 -0.16 -6.90
CA ILE A 28 22.88 0.00 -7.25
C ILE A 28 22.12 0.59 -6.07
N LEU A 29 22.27 0.02 -4.88
CA LEU A 29 21.59 0.51 -3.66
C LEU A 29 22.01 1.95 -3.31
N SER A 30 23.28 2.32 -3.54
CA SER A 30 23.75 3.68 -3.29
C SER A 30 23.10 4.71 -4.23
N LYS A 31 22.73 4.30 -5.46
CA LYS A 31 22.01 5.17 -6.41
C LYS A 31 20.59 5.49 -5.92
N PHE A 32 19.93 4.56 -5.23
CA PHE A 32 18.61 4.82 -4.67
C PHE A 32 18.60 5.98 -3.67
N LYS A 33 19.68 6.17 -2.92
CA LYS A 33 19.83 7.30 -1.98
C LYS A 33 19.80 8.69 -2.65
N LYS A 34 19.83 8.76 -3.97
CA LYS A 34 19.70 10.02 -4.71
C LYS A 34 18.28 10.29 -5.20
N LEU A 35 17.39 9.27 -5.16
CA LEU A 35 16.05 9.38 -5.71
C LEU A 35 15.11 10.16 -4.81
N ASN A 36 14.29 10.99 -5.44
CA ASN A 36 13.13 11.64 -4.85
C ASN A 36 11.87 10.94 -5.35
N VAL A 37 11.18 10.25 -4.48
CA VAL A 37 10.02 9.43 -4.81
C VAL A 37 8.73 10.14 -4.42
N PHE A 38 7.72 10.08 -5.29
CA PHE A 38 6.38 10.55 -4.98
C PHE A 38 5.43 9.37 -4.83
N VAL A 39 4.92 9.16 -3.61
CA VAL A 39 3.95 8.13 -3.28
C VAL A 39 2.56 8.73 -3.30
N LEU A 40 1.68 8.20 -4.15
CA LEU A 40 0.28 8.58 -4.26
C LEU A 40 -0.59 7.39 -3.91
N GLY A 41 -1.50 7.53 -2.96
CA GLY A 41 -2.39 6.44 -2.58
C GLY A 41 -3.07 6.65 -1.25
N GLU A 42 -3.98 5.74 -0.89
CA GLU A 42 -4.70 5.84 0.36
C GLU A 42 -3.81 5.48 1.55
N LEU A 43 -3.76 6.42 2.52
CA LEU A 43 -3.25 6.13 3.86
C LEU A 43 -4.28 5.28 4.60
N ILE A 44 -3.82 4.17 5.14
CA ILE A 44 -4.64 3.25 5.92
C ILE A 44 -4.07 3.15 7.33
N ILE A 45 -4.93 3.09 8.32
CA ILE A 45 -4.55 2.71 9.68
C ILE A 45 -4.97 1.26 9.89
N ASP A 46 -4.01 0.39 10.12
CA ASP A 46 -4.26 -0.98 10.55
C ASP A 46 -4.31 -1.02 12.08
N ARG A 47 -5.51 -1.30 12.61
CA ARG A 47 -5.77 -1.44 14.04
C ARG A 47 -5.91 -2.92 14.37
N TYR A 48 -5.16 -3.39 15.34
CA TYR A 48 -5.26 -4.76 15.86
C TYR A 48 -5.74 -4.71 17.30
N CYS A 49 -6.91 -5.33 17.54
CA CYS A 49 -7.48 -5.51 18.87
C CYS A 49 -7.21 -6.94 19.32
N PHE A 50 -6.25 -7.10 20.19
CA PHE A 50 -5.91 -8.41 20.78
C PHE A 50 -6.74 -8.64 22.03
N GLY A 51 -7.25 -9.85 22.19
CA GLY A 51 -8.01 -10.22 23.37
C GLY A 51 -8.29 -11.71 23.46
N ASN A 52 -9.01 -12.11 24.48
CA ASN A 52 -9.40 -13.49 24.70
C ASN A 52 -10.89 -13.67 24.42
N VAL A 53 -11.25 -14.69 23.65
CA VAL A 53 -12.65 -15.08 23.47
C VAL A 53 -13.14 -15.70 24.77
N ILE A 54 -14.09 -15.02 25.43
CA ILE A 54 -14.63 -15.47 26.73
C ILE A 54 -15.93 -16.29 26.58
N GLY A 55 -16.39 -16.51 25.36
CA GLY A 55 -17.55 -17.34 25.06
C GLY A 55 -18.63 -16.60 24.28
N LYS A 56 -19.84 -17.15 24.31
CA LYS A 56 -21.03 -16.54 23.69
C LYS A 56 -21.73 -15.61 24.67
N SER A 57 -22.33 -14.56 24.14
CA SER A 57 -23.25 -13.71 24.93
C SER A 57 -24.44 -14.51 25.45
N GLY A 58 -24.85 -14.23 26.68
CA GLY A 58 -26.00 -14.88 27.27
C GLY A 58 -27.35 -14.44 26.70
N LYS A 59 -27.42 -13.31 26.00
CA LYS A 59 -28.67 -12.74 25.45
C LYS A 59 -28.81 -12.95 23.94
N GLU A 60 -27.72 -12.92 23.20
CA GLU A 60 -27.71 -13.02 21.74
C GLU A 60 -26.56 -13.93 21.25
N PRO A 61 -26.71 -14.63 20.10
CA PRO A 61 -25.74 -15.64 19.64
C PRO A 61 -24.51 -15.00 18.98
N HIS A 62 -23.75 -14.18 19.71
CA HIS A 62 -22.49 -13.62 19.23
C HIS A 62 -21.33 -13.95 20.18
N LEU A 63 -20.12 -13.99 19.64
CA LEU A 63 -18.91 -14.18 20.43
C LEU A 63 -18.55 -12.87 21.16
N VAL A 64 -18.05 -13.02 22.38
CA VAL A 64 -17.55 -11.91 23.20
C VAL A 64 -16.03 -12.02 23.30
N LEU A 65 -15.34 -10.96 22.86
CA LEU A 65 -13.91 -10.79 23.02
C LEU A 65 -13.64 -9.82 24.17
N LYS A 66 -12.91 -10.26 25.18
CA LYS A 66 -12.35 -9.36 26.19
C LYS A 66 -11.08 -8.75 25.62
N GLU A 67 -11.15 -7.45 25.25
CA GLU A 67 -10.00 -6.71 24.70
C GLU A 67 -8.95 -6.50 25.81
N ASN A 68 -7.70 -6.89 25.54
CA ASN A 68 -6.56 -6.72 26.43
C ASN A 68 -5.63 -5.63 25.93
N LYS A 69 -5.42 -5.53 24.61
CA LYS A 69 -4.44 -4.64 24.00
C LYS A 69 -4.88 -4.20 22.60
N THR A 70 -4.60 -2.94 22.27
CA THR A 70 -4.80 -2.42 20.91
C THR A 70 -3.50 -1.86 20.36
N GLU A 71 -3.15 -2.26 19.15
CA GLU A 71 -2.00 -1.77 18.42
C GLU A 71 -2.43 -1.10 17.11
N TYR A 72 -1.65 -0.07 16.70
CA TYR A 72 -1.91 0.70 15.49
C TYR A 72 -0.67 0.74 14.62
N TYR A 73 -0.85 0.44 13.35
CA TYR A 73 0.21 0.45 12.36
C TYR A 73 -0.16 1.34 11.17
N LEU A 74 0.84 1.96 10.58
CA LEU A 74 0.69 2.65 9.31
C LEU A 74 0.62 1.63 8.19
N GLY A 75 -0.50 1.61 7.49
CA GLY A 75 -0.77 0.77 6.32
C GLY A 75 -0.89 1.59 5.04
N GLY A 76 -1.20 0.93 3.95
CA GLY A 76 -1.39 1.55 2.66
C GLY A 76 -0.18 2.35 2.18
N SER A 77 -0.43 3.50 1.58
CA SER A 77 0.62 4.39 1.08
C SER A 77 1.57 4.87 2.17
N ALA A 78 1.11 4.98 3.43
CA ALA A 78 1.96 5.38 4.55
C ALA A 78 2.99 4.31 4.93
N ALA A 79 2.64 3.03 4.87
CA ALA A 79 3.60 1.93 5.06
C ALA A 79 4.68 1.96 3.97
N ILE A 80 4.28 2.12 2.72
CA ILE A 80 5.19 2.20 1.57
C ILE A 80 6.13 3.39 1.71
N ALA A 81 5.60 4.58 2.04
CA ALA A 81 6.40 5.78 2.25
C ALA A 81 7.44 5.58 3.37
N ARG A 82 7.05 4.94 4.47
CA ARG A 82 7.94 4.63 5.59
C ARG A 82 9.07 3.69 5.19
N HIS A 83 8.76 2.61 4.46
CA HIS A 83 9.78 1.68 3.99
C HIS A 83 10.74 2.33 3.00
N LEU A 84 10.23 3.05 2.02
CA LEU A 84 11.06 3.76 1.03
C LEU A 84 12.00 4.78 1.65
N SER A 85 11.59 5.44 2.72
CA SER A 85 12.39 6.48 3.37
C SER A 85 13.76 5.99 3.87
N SER A 86 13.92 4.69 4.08
CA SER A 86 15.20 4.08 4.46
C SER A 86 16.17 3.94 3.28
N PHE A 87 15.68 3.96 2.04
CA PHE A 87 16.47 3.68 0.85
C PHE A 87 16.69 4.90 -0.05
N VAL A 88 15.80 5.90 0.00
CA VAL A 88 15.80 7.02 -0.94
C VAL A 88 16.13 8.35 -0.25
N ASN A 89 16.46 9.36 -1.05
CA ASN A 89 16.77 10.70 -0.56
C ASN A 89 15.53 11.34 0.10
N LYS A 90 14.41 11.37 -0.62
CA LYS A 90 13.18 12.06 -0.18
C LYS A 90 11.94 11.29 -0.65
N VAL A 91 10.96 11.19 0.23
CA VAL A 91 9.64 10.68 -0.10
C VAL A 91 8.62 11.81 0.04
N ASN A 92 7.88 12.11 -1.01
CA ASN A 92 6.70 12.94 -0.94
C ASN A 92 5.47 12.02 -0.95
N ILE A 93 4.64 12.05 0.07
CA ILE A 93 3.39 11.29 0.10
C ILE A 93 2.21 12.23 -0.08
N LEU A 94 1.30 11.88 -1.00
CA LEU A 94 0.00 12.53 -1.19
C LEU A 94 -1.12 11.53 -0.90
N SER A 95 -1.94 11.84 0.08
CA SER A 95 -3.03 10.97 0.51
C SER A 95 -4.18 11.75 1.13
N PRO A 96 -5.43 11.31 0.95
CA PRO A 96 -6.53 11.76 1.79
C PRO A 96 -6.30 11.32 3.24
N PHE A 97 -6.66 12.20 4.18
CA PHE A 97 -6.48 11.97 5.62
C PHE A 97 -7.51 12.75 6.43
N GLY A 98 -8.08 12.14 7.47
CA GLY A 98 -9.13 12.75 8.32
C GLY A 98 -8.60 13.74 9.35
N PHE A 99 -7.29 13.75 9.58
CA PHE A 99 -6.60 14.61 10.55
C PHE A 99 -6.99 14.37 12.02
N GLU A 100 -7.44 13.16 12.36
CA GLU A 100 -7.67 12.74 13.74
C GLU A 100 -6.39 12.93 14.58
N SER A 101 -6.53 13.55 15.75
CA SER A 101 -5.38 13.94 16.60
C SER A 101 -4.52 12.75 17.02
N TYR A 102 -5.16 11.61 17.29
CA TYR A 102 -4.46 10.37 17.64
C TYR A 102 -3.63 9.84 16.46
N TYR A 103 -4.18 9.80 15.25
CA TYR A 103 -3.47 9.33 14.07
C TYR A 103 -2.35 10.27 13.64
N LYS A 104 -2.51 11.59 13.83
CA LYS A 104 -1.39 12.55 13.66
C LYS A 104 -0.19 12.21 14.55
N LYS A 105 -0.43 11.81 15.80
CA LYS A 105 0.65 11.41 16.74
C LYS A 105 1.36 10.15 16.24
N ILE A 106 0.61 9.14 15.75
CA ILE A 106 1.17 7.91 15.19
C ILE A 106 2.04 8.22 13.97
N ILE A 107 1.54 9.03 13.03
CA ILE A 107 2.28 9.43 11.83
C ILE A 107 3.57 10.16 12.22
N LYS A 108 3.49 11.16 13.11
CA LYS A 108 4.66 11.92 13.57
C LYS A 108 5.73 11.02 14.21
N LYS A 109 5.31 10.00 14.98
CA LYS A 109 6.22 9.06 15.63
C LYS A 109 6.93 8.14 14.63
N ASN A 110 6.25 7.76 13.54
CA ASN A 110 6.70 6.71 12.62
C ASN A 110 7.33 7.23 11.33
N PHE A 111 7.12 8.50 10.97
CA PHE A 111 7.70 9.07 9.77
C PHE A 111 9.07 9.68 10.05
N SER A 112 10.04 9.35 9.21
CA SER A 112 11.36 9.95 9.22
C SER A 112 11.36 11.36 8.62
N LYS A 113 12.42 12.14 8.90
CA LYS A 113 12.53 13.56 8.50
C LYS A 113 12.51 13.78 6.97
N ASN A 114 12.88 12.76 6.18
CA ASN A 114 12.90 12.82 4.72
C ASN A 114 11.53 12.51 4.08
N ILE A 115 10.50 12.17 4.86
CA ILE A 115 9.12 12.05 4.38
C ILE A 115 8.44 13.42 4.46
N LYS A 116 7.97 13.93 3.31
CA LYS A 116 7.19 15.17 3.21
C LYS A 116 5.74 14.82 2.93
N THR A 117 4.86 15.17 3.84
CA THR A 117 3.43 14.88 3.77
C THR A 117 2.68 15.97 3.00
N ASN A 118 1.82 15.56 2.08
CA ASN A 118 0.87 16.40 1.36
C ASN A 118 -0.53 15.81 1.63
N PHE A 119 -0.92 15.78 2.90
CA PHE A 119 -2.22 15.28 3.30
C PHE A 119 -3.29 16.34 3.09
N PHE A 120 -4.48 15.90 2.74
CA PHE A 120 -5.64 16.77 2.60
C PHE A 120 -6.89 16.08 3.13
N LYS A 121 -7.84 16.86 3.60
CA LYS A 121 -9.15 16.38 4.02
C LYS A 121 -10.14 16.57 2.86
N PRO A 122 -10.69 15.48 2.32
CA PRO A 122 -11.61 15.59 1.17
C PRO A 122 -12.86 16.40 1.46
N HIS A 123 -13.47 16.19 2.62
CA HIS A 123 -14.65 16.92 3.12
C HIS A 123 -14.65 16.91 4.66
N ASN A 124 -15.49 17.75 5.27
CA ASN A 124 -15.46 17.97 6.73
C ASN A 124 -15.61 16.69 7.57
N ASN A 125 -16.43 15.74 7.11
CA ASN A 125 -16.71 14.50 7.84
C ASN A 125 -15.83 13.33 7.39
N TYR A 126 -14.80 13.57 6.56
CA TYR A 126 -13.91 12.51 6.12
C TYR A 126 -13.15 11.90 7.30
N GLN A 127 -13.22 10.59 7.40
CA GLN A 127 -12.47 9.78 8.36
C GLN A 127 -11.36 9.02 7.66
N THR A 128 -10.23 8.89 8.33
CA THR A 128 -9.10 8.10 7.83
C THR A 128 -9.52 6.63 7.71
N ILE A 129 -9.19 6.01 6.59
CA ILE A 129 -9.44 4.58 6.39
C ILE A 129 -8.79 3.80 7.51
N THR A 130 -9.61 3.09 8.28
CA THR A 130 -9.13 2.28 9.41
C THR A 130 -9.63 0.84 9.22
N LYS A 131 -8.68 -0.11 9.19
CA LYS A 131 -8.97 -1.54 9.09
C LYS A 131 -8.67 -2.19 10.43
N THR A 132 -9.71 -2.48 11.19
CA THR A 132 -9.60 -3.15 12.50
C THR A 132 -9.65 -4.67 12.30
N ARG A 133 -8.75 -5.37 12.97
CA ARG A 133 -8.74 -6.84 13.06
C ARG A 133 -8.80 -7.22 14.52
N PHE A 134 -9.78 -8.04 14.86
CA PHE A 134 -9.92 -8.61 16.20
C PHE A 134 -9.22 -9.96 16.20
N VAL A 135 -8.27 -10.12 17.10
CA VAL A 135 -7.35 -11.26 17.14
C VAL A 135 -7.46 -11.95 18.48
N ASP A 136 -7.71 -13.24 18.47
CA ASP A 136 -7.59 -14.05 19.68
C ASP A 136 -6.13 -14.19 20.06
N GLU A 137 -5.78 -13.71 21.26
CA GLU A 137 -4.37 -13.61 21.70
C GLU A 137 -3.74 -14.97 21.98
N ILE A 138 -4.57 -15.98 22.30
CA ILE A 138 -4.09 -17.34 22.62
C ILE A 138 -3.75 -18.08 21.33
N SER A 139 -4.67 -18.09 20.36
CA SER A 139 -4.50 -18.83 19.11
C SER A 139 -3.79 -18.03 18.00
N GLY A 140 -3.77 -16.70 18.12
CA GLY A 140 -3.30 -15.80 17.06
C GLY A 140 -4.25 -15.68 15.88
N TYR A 141 -5.44 -16.28 15.92
CA TYR A 141 -6.39 -16.23 14.82
C TYR A 141 -7.12 -14.89 14.76
N LYS A 142 -7.30 -14.41 13.52
CA LYS A 142 -8.18 -13.27 13.25
C LYS A 142 -9.62 -13.74 13.27
N LEU A 143 -10.40 -13.23 14.21
CA LEU A 143 -11.80 -13.61 14.40
C LEU A 143 -12.72 -12.95 13.37
N PHE A 144 -12.60 -11.63 13.23
CA PHE A 144 -13.31 -10.83 12.23
C PHE A 144 -12.60 -9.48 12.03
N GLY A 145 -13.06 -8.72 11.03
CA GLY A 145 -12.57 -7.38 10.74
C GLY A 145 -13.70 -6.37 10.69
N SER A 146 -13.42 -5.13 11.07
CA SER A 146 -14.30 -3.98 10.93
C SER A 146 -13.56 -2.85 10.23
N TYR A 147 -14.18 -2.26 9.21
CA TYR A 147 -13.55 -1.21 8.41
C TYR A 147 -14.32 0.10 8.54
N VAL A 148 -13.59 1.16 8.83
CA VAL A 148 -14.05 2.54 8.61
C VAL A 148 -13.59 2.91 7.21
N LEU A 149 -14.53 3.07 6.30
CA LEU A 149 -14.29 3.42 4.91
C LEU A 149 -14.92 4.78 4.63
N PRO A 150 -14.31 5.62 3.77
CA PRO A 150 -14.91 6.88 3.37
C PRO A 150 -16.18 6.60 2.56
N GLU A 151 -17.20 7.39 2.80
CA GLU A 151 -18.36 7.44 1.93
C GLU A 151 -17.95 7.88 0.53
N LYS A 152 -18.66 7.38 -0.50
CA LYS A 152 -18.48 7.87 -1.86
C LYS A 152 -18.82 9.36 -1.87
N SER A 153 -17.82 10.20 -2.03
CA SER A 153 -18.01 11.65 -2.10
C SER A 153 -17.76 12.14 -3.53
N GLU A 154 -18.48 13.15 -3.93
CA GLU A 154 -18.28 13.86 -5.20
C GLU A 154 -17.03 14.76 -5.20
N VAL A 155 -16.12 14.54 -4.25
CA VAL A 155 -14.91 15.37 -4.14
C VAL A 155 -14.01 15.16 -5.34
N ASN A 156 -13.73 16.23 -6.03
CA ASN A 156 -12.81 16.23 -7.15
C ASN A 156 -11.35 16.18 -6.65
N PHE A 157 -10.87 14.98 -6.34
CA PHE A 157 -9.48 14.73 -5.96
C PHE A 157 -8.50 15.13 -7.07
N GLU A 158 -8.92 15.09 -8.32
CA GLU A 158 -8.10 15.32 -9.50
C GLU A 158 -7.47 16.70 -9.49
N LYS A 159 -8.24 17.73 -9.09
CA LYS A 159 -7.75 19.10 -8.97
C LYS A 159 -6.62 19.23 -7.93
N ILE A 160 -6.78 18.56 -6.78
CA ILE A 160 -5.79 18.57 -5.69
C ILE A 160 -4.51 17.84 -6.13
N VAL A 161 -4.67 16.66 -6.73
CA VAL A 161 -3.56 15.84 -7.23
C VAL A 161 -2.80 16.60 -8.31
N LYS A 162 -3.50 17.09 -9.33
CA LYS A 162 -2.89 17.85 -10.43
C LYS A 162 -2.08 19.05 -9.92
N LYS A 163 -2.65 19.88 -9.05
CA LYS A 163 -1.96 21.02 -8.46
C LYS A 163 -0.70 20.60 -7.69
N THR A 164 -0.76 19.47 -6.97
CA THR A 164 0.37 18.99 -6.19
C THR A 164 1.49 18.43 -7.09
N ILE A 165 1.12 17.67 -8.12
CA ILE A 165 2.07 17.14 -9.12
C ILE A 165 2.76 18.30 -9.83
N GLU A 166 2.02 19.27 -10.35
CA GLU A 166 2.57 20.43 -11.07
C GLU A 166 3.62 21.18 -10.24
N LYS A 167 3.37 21.37 -8.95
CA LYS A 167 4.31 22.04 -8.05
C LYS A 167 5.60 21.24 -7.83
N LYS A 168 5.55 19.89 -7.91
CA LYS A 168 6.63 19.02 -7.46
C LYS A 168 7.30 18.23 -8.58
N LYS A 169 6.71 18.14 -9.78
CA LYS A 169 7.19 17.29 -10.89
C LYS A 169 8.66 17.48 -11.26
N LYS A 170 9.22 18.68 -11.08
CA LYS A 170 10.65 18.94 -11.36
C LYS A 170 11.60 18.28 -10.37
N GLU A 171 11.14 18.06 -9.13
CA GLU A 171 11.94 17.47 -8.05
C GLU A 171 11.78 15.96 -7.96
N ILE A 172 10.84 15.36 -8.70
CA ILE A 172 10.46 13.95 -8.60
C ILE A 172 11.19 13.15 -9.67
N ASP A 173 11.78 12.02 -9.28
CA ASP A 173 12.42 11.07 -10.19
C ASP A 173 11.47 9.94 -10.59
N MET A 174 10.59 9.49 -9.69
CA MET A 174 9.61 8.45 -9.97
C MET A 174 8.34 8.58 -9.13
N PHE A 175 7.25 8.01 -9.65
CA PHE A 175 5.98 7.87 -8.96
C PHE A 175 5.75 6.44 -8.51
N ILE A 176 5.19 6.27 -7.32
CA ILE A 176 4.62 5.02 -6.84
C ILE A 176 3.15 5.25 -6.56
N ILE A 177 2.29 4.61 -7.33
CA ILE A 177 0.85 4.63 -7.17
C ILE A 177 0.47 3.43 -6.31
N CYS A 178 -0.23 3.69 -5.20
CA CYS A 178 -0.69 2.68 -4.26
C CYS A 178 -2.22 2.73 -4.23
N ASP A 179 -2.87 1.98 -5.11
CA ASP A 179 -4.31 1.97 -5.24
C ASP A 179 -4.92 0.79 -4.46
N TYR A 180 -5.56 1.11 -3.36
CA TYR A 180 -6.27 0.13 -2.51
C TYR A 180 -7.77 0.06 -2.82
N GLY A 181 -8.21 0.72 -3.91
CA GLY A 181 -9.58 0.64 -4.42
C GLY A 181 -10.62 1.34 -3.55
N HIS A 182 -10.23 2.38 -2.83
CA HIS A 182 -11.14 3.20 -2.04
C HIS A 182 -11.50 4.53 -2.74
N ASN A 183 -11.51 4.52 -4.08
CA ASN A 183 -11.94 5.61 -4.97
C ASN A 183 -11.07 6.88 -4.94
N PHE A 184 -9.85 6.83 -4.46
CA PHE A 184 -8.95 7.97 -4.52
C PHE A 184 -8.26 8.11 -5.88
N ILE A 185 -7.84 7.01 -6.49
CA ILE A 185 -7.11 7.04 -7.74
C ILE A 185 -8.07 6.81 -8.92
N SER A 186 -8.26 7.84 -9.75
CA SER A 186 -9.05 7.76 -10.99
C SER A 186 -8.15 7.58 -12.21
N LYS A 187 -8.75 7.16 -13.34
CA LYS A 187 -8.07 7.14 -14.65
C LYS A 187 -7.48 8.50 -15.02
N VAL A 188 -8.16 9.60 -14.64
CA VAL A 188 -7.69 10.96 -14.90
C VAL A 188 -6.42 11.23 -14.13
N ILE A 189 -6.36 10.85 -12.85
CA ILE A 189 -5.16 10.97 -12.02
C ILE A 189 -4.00 10.16 -12.60
N ALA A 190 -4.24 8.91 -12.99
CA ALA A 190 -3.23 8.06 -13.63
C ALA A 190 -2.67 8.70 -14.90
N ASN A 191 -3.53 9.26 -15.76
CA ASN A 191 -3.14 9.96 -16.97
C ASN A 191 -2.34 11.25 -16.70
N GLU A 192 -2.67 12.01 -15.64
CA GLU A 192 -1.90 13.21 -15.27
C GLU A 192 -0.47 12.84 -14.82
N ILE A 193 -0.30 11.74 -14.10
CA ILE A 193 1.03 11.23 -13.72
C ILE A 193 1.81 10.81 -14.98
N LYS A 194 1.18 10.09 -15.90
CA LYS A 194 1.80 9.65 -17.17
C LYS A 194 2.35 10.82 -17.99
N LYS A 195 1.66 11.96 -18.02
CA LYS A 195 2.12 13.17 -18.71
C LYS A 195 3.46 13.70 -18.19
N THR A 196 3.86 13.34 -16.99
CA THR A 196 5.16 13.75 -16.42
C THR A 196 6.34 13.04 -17.08
N LYS A 197 6.12 11.94 -17.80
CA LYS A 197 7.14 11.08 -18.43
C LYS A 197 8.20 10.56 -17.43
N LYS A 198 7.84 10.46 -16.15
CA LYS A 198 8.67 9.86 -15.11
C LYS A 198 8.34 8.38 -14.97
N HIS A 199 9.27 7.62 -14.38
CA HIS A 199 9.01 6.21 -14.07
C HIS A 199 7.81 6.06 -13.14
N ILE A 200 6.89 5.17 -13.48
CA ILE A 200 5.65 4.89 -12.72
C ILE A 200 5.65 3.44 -12.29
N SER A 201 5.61 3.23 -10.97
CA SER A 201 5.38 1.92 -10.37
C SER A 201 3.97 1.88 -9.79
N LEU A 202 3.22 0.82 -10.06
CA LEU A 202 1.87 0.61 -9.56
C LEU A 202 1.82 -0.58 -8.60
N ASN A 203 1.25 -0.35 -7.42
CA ASN A 203 0.71 -1.40 -6.56
C ASN A 203 -0.80 -1.22 -6.50
N ALA A 204 -1.55 -2.11 -7.12
CA ALA A 204 -3.00 -2.14 -7.07
C ALA A 204 -3.43 -3.36 -6.24
N GLN A 205 -4.33 -3.15 -5.28
CA GLN A 205 -4.76 -4.20 -4.36
C GLN A 205 -6.25 -4.44 -4.44
N VAL A 206 -6.63 -5.72 -4.60
CA VAL A 206 -8.00 -6.16 -4.41
C VAL A 206 -8.24 -6.50 -2.94
N ASN A 207 -9.35 -6.04 -2.39
CA ASN A 207 -9.78 -6.30 -1.02
C ASN A 207 -11.30 -6.53 -0.95
N ALA A 208 -11.81 -6.90 0.22
CA ALA A 208 -13.23 -7.22 0.41
C ALA A 208 -14.20 -6.10 -0.02
N ALA A 209 -13.75 -4.85 -0.05
CA ALA A 209 -14.59 -3.69 -0.39
C ALA A 209 -14.59 -3.36 -1.90
N ASN A 210 -13.64 -3.92 -2.69
CA ASN A 210 -13.50 -3.58 -4.11
C ASN A 210 -13.46 -4.79 -5.07
N ILE A 211 -13.73 -5.99 -4.58
CA ILE A 211 -13.79 -7.20 -5.41
C ILE A 211 -14.77 -6.99 -6.57
N GLY A 212 -14.28 -7.23 -7.80
CA GLY A 212 -15.07 -7.12 -9.03
C GLY A 212 -15.22 -5.70 -9.60
N TYR A 213 -14.80 -4.66 -8.87
CA TYR A 213 -14.93 -3.27 -9.31
C TYR A 213 -13.58 -2.59 -9.58
N HIS A 214 -12.50 -3.11 -9.02
CA HIS A 214 -11.16 -2.57 -9.19
C HIS A 214 -10.45 -3.27 -10.34
N SER A 215 -9.83 -2.52 -11.24
CA SER A 215 -9.14 -3.05 -12.41
C SER A 215 -7.82 -2.34 -12.65
N ILE A 216 -6.79 -3.14 -12.92
CA ILE A 216 -5.46 -2.68 -13.33
C ILE A 216 -5.50 -2.02 -14.71
N ASN A 217 -6.49 -2.38 -15.55
CA ASN A 217 -6.71 -1.76 -16.86
C ASN A 217 -7.01 -0.26 -16.82
N ASN A 218 -7.25 0.29 -15.63
CA ASN A 218 -7.33 1.74 -15.44
C ASN A 218 -5.98 2.44 -15.64
N TYR A 219 -4.87 1.69 -15.63
CA TYR A 219 -3.51 2.21 -15.65
C TYR A 219 -2.79 1.78 -16.92
N ILE A 220 -2.74 2.65 -17.91
CA ILE A 220 -2.05 2.40 -19.17
C ILE A 220 -0.68 3.10 -19.15
N GLY A 221 0.38 2.35 -19.53
CA GLY A 221 1.73 2.90 -19.65
C GLY A 221 2.42 3.13 -18.30
N ILE A 222 2.30 2.17 -17.40
CA ILE A 222 3.12 2.02 -16.21
C ILE A 222 4.40 1.25 -16.56
N ASP A 223 5.49 1.53 -15.85
CA ASP A 223 6.79 0.89 -16.08
C ASP A 223 6.99 -0.35 -15.23
N SER A 224 6.32 -0.43 -14.08
CA SER A 224 6.37 -1.61 -13.21
C SER A 224 5.06 -1.82 -12.46
N LEU A 225 4.66 -3.09 -12.34
CA LEU A 225 3.45 -3.53 -11.65
C LEU A 225 3.81 -4.48 -10.51
N ILE A 226 3.26 -4.22 -9.33
CA ILE A 226 3.44 -5.05 -8.13
C ILE A 226 2.05 -5.49 -7.67
N ILE A 227 1.75 -6.75 -7.86
CA ILE A 227 0.49 -7.40 -7.46
C ILE A 227 0.78 -8.82 -6.99
N ASN A 228 -0.13 -9.40 -6.23
CA ASN A 228 -0.05 -10.81 -5.86
C ASN A 228 -0.70 -11.71 -6.93
N GLU A 229 -0.48 -13.02 -6.81
CA GLU A 229 -1.01 -14.00 -7.77
C GLU A 229 -2.54 -13.99 -7.85
N ASN A 230 -3.23 -13.87 -6.72
CA ASN A 230 -4.70 -13.85 -6.70
C ASN A 230 -5.26 -12.62 -7.41
N GLU A 231 -4.64 -11.46 -7.22
CA GLU A 231 -4.99 -10.22 -7.92
C GLU A 231 -4.79 -10.35 -9.42
N LEU A 232 -3.65 -10.94 -9.85
CA LEU A 232 -3.37 -11.20 -11.27
C LEU A 232 -4.40 -12.14 -11.88
N ARG A 233 -4.75 -13.22 -11.18
CA ARG A 233 -5.75 -14.20 -11.64
C ARG A 233 -7.15 -13.59 -11.72
N GLN A 234 -7.53 -12.77 -10.77
CA GLN A 234 -8.82 -12.08 -10.79
C GLN A 234 -8.90 -11.07 -11.95
N GLU A 235 -7.84 -10.30 -12.18
CA GLU A 235 -7.79 -9.34 -13.28
C GLU A 235 -7.95 -10.01 -14.65
N LEU A 236 -7.23 -11.11 -14.86
CA LEU A 236 -7.25 -11.86 -16.12
C LEU A 236 -8.40 -12.87 -16.21
N LYS A 237 -9.19 -13.03 -15.13
CA LYS A 237 -10.27 -14.04 -15.01
C LYS A 237 -9.80 -15.46 -15.35
N ASP A 238 -8.58 -15.80 -14.92
CA ASP A 238 -7.92 -17.06 -15.28
C ASP A 238 -7.28 -17.71 -14.04
N ASN A 239 -7.95 -18.73 -13.52
CA ASN A 239 -7.53 -19.44 -12.30
C ASN A 239 -6.69 -20.69 -12.58
N LYS A 240 -6.44 -21.03 -13.87
CA LYS A 240 -5.83 -22.31 -14.26
C LYS A 240 -4.47 -22.18 -14.93
N SER A 241 -4.25 -21.11 -15.67
CA SER A 241 -3.01 -20.95 -16.45
C SER A 241 -1.78 -20.78 -15.58
N ASP A 242 -0.62 -21.13 -16.13
CA ASP A 242 0.70 -20.91 -15.52
C ASP A 242 0.93 -19.42 -15.23
N LEU A 243 1.54 -19.12 -14.09
CA LEU A 243 1.76 -17.75 -13.60
C LEU A 243 2.62 -16.92 -14.58
N LYS A 244 3.64 -17.54 -15.23
CA LYS A 244 4.49 -16.84 -16.20
C LYS A 244 3.71 -16.44 -17.45
N LEU A 245 2.73 -17.28 -17.87
CA LEU A 245 1.85 -16.96 -18.99
C LEU A 245 0.92 -15.78 -18.63
N LEU A 246 0.35 -15.80 -17.41
CA LEU A 246 -0.48 -14.71 -16.93
C LEU A 246 0.30 -13.39 -16.82
N ALA A 247 1.52 -13.45 -16.29
CA ALA A 247 2.38 -12.28 -16.21
C ALA A 247 2.71 -11.68 -17.58
N LYS A 248 2.92 -12.52 -18.62
CA LYS A 248 3.12 -12.04 -19.99
C LYS A 248 1.89 -11.36 -20.57
N LYS A 249 0.68 -11.87 -20.28
CA LYS A 249 -0.58 -11.29 -20.78
C LYS A 249 -0.83 -9.87 -20.23
N ILE A 250 -0.34 -9.55 -19.04
CA ILE A 250 -0.57 -8.23 -18.42
C ILE A 250 0.51 -7.19 -18.79
N MET A 251 1.64 -7.62 -19.33
CA MET A 251 2.74 -6.75 -19.74
C MET A 251 2.56 -6.11 -21.13
N ILE A 252 1.40 -6.26 -21.74
CA ILE A 252 1.04 -5.64 -23.03
C ILE A 252 0.28 -4.34 -22.73
#